data_23af9d0e7bfc730fc74e3b525db83de3
#
_entry.id   23af9d0e7bfc730fc74e3b525db83de3
#
_cell.length_a   1.000
_cell.length_b   1.000
_cell.length_c   1.000
_cell.angle_alpha   90.00
_cell.angle_beta   90.00
_cell.angle_gamma   90.00
#
_symmetry.space_group_name_H-M   'P 1'
#
loop_
_entity.id
_entity.type
_entity.pdbx_description
1 polymer ?
#
loop_
_entity_poly.entity_id
_entity_poly.type
_entity_poly.pdbx_seq_one_letter_code
_entity_poly.pdbx_strand_id
1 'polypeptide(L)'
;MRLLSALLGVLTVPLAYLTLRALSLRVTTALVGGVLLTFENALVTQSRLILLDSPLLFFTSLTTFAWTAFCVEEKRRAFGKSWWLWLLATGVSLGCVASVKWVGLFTITTIGLCTIVQLWAHLGDVRQPMSQVLRHFLARALCLIVVPFFVYLSTFAIHLAVLNRSGEGDAFMSSAFQHTLRGHGMPDTYADVALGSTVTIRHLHTQGGYLHSHSHNYPAGSGQQQITLYPHRDENNEFYVIAAPKPDDPPPPVDKDGVPLTSDGPHEIEKYNTGTILHLTHGMEVRLIHRKSDKRLHSHDSHRPPITEADYQNEVTAYGFPGFFGDANDNWHVEIERGDPSDSVSSTRVRSLRSIVRFRHTLTGCYLFSHKIALPDWGFGQQEVTCNKNPTRPNSLWFIETSTHALLEDNGMSPGLPAERKKNHIHLVNYLRPSFWARFKELQAVMWETNAGLTERHPYDSRPSAWPTLRRGINFWTKDHRQIYLIGNPFVWLASTTSVMVYIGARALLMLRAKRGKRDWNDCESAIQLCFLLSLLTRSSRSNGGVLRRHGRLPLHGLGAALPSLLADAPAALHPPLPARALLFHPHARRRL
;
A
#
# COMPACT_ATOMS: atom_id res chain seq x y z
N MET A 1 0.55 -15.11 -20.20
CA MET A 1 0.36 -14.95 -18.75
C MET A 1 -0.45 -16.08 -18.10
N ARG A 2 -1.60 -16.52 -18.64
CA ARG A 2 -2.40 -17.66 -18.08
C ARG A 2 -1.61 -18.95 -17.95
N LEU A 3 -0.69 -19.23 -18.88
CA LEU A 3 0.13 -20.45 -18.87
C LEU A 3 1.00 -20.56 -17.61
N LEU A 4 1.58 -19.45 -17.14
CA LEU A 4 2.42 -19.44 -15.94
C LEU A 4 1.60 -19.83 -14.69
N SER A 5 0.42 -19.22 -14.48
CA SER A 5 -0.45 -19.58 -13.35
C SER A 5 -0.89 -21.04 -13.41
N ALA A 6 -1.24 -21.54 -14.60
CA ALA A 6 -1.63 -22.93 -14.81
C ALA A 6 -0.45 -23.90 -14.53
N LEU A 7 0.75 -23.59 -15.03
CA LEU A 7 1.93 -24.41 -14.80
C LEU A 7 2.28 -24.51 -13.31
N LEU A 8 2.29 -23.38 -12.60
CA LEU A 8 2.57 -23.35 -11.16
C LEU A 8 1.49 -24.11 -10.36
N GLY A 9 0.22 -23.98 -10.76
CA GLY A 9 -0.87 -24.75 -10.16
C GLY A 9 -0.68 -26.27 -10.34
N VAL A 10 -0.32 -26.72 -11.55
CA VAL A 10 -0.03 -28.13 -11.82
C VAL A 10 1.18 -28.64 -11.02
N LEU A 11 2.25 -27.83 -10.93
CA LEU A 11 3.47 -28.20 -10.18
C LEU A 11 3.25 -28.30 -8.67
N THR A 12 2.18 -27.73 -8.14
CA THR A 12 1.81 -27.86 -6.72
C THR A 12 1.47 -29.31 -6.36
N VAL A 13 0.87 -30.07 -7.27
CA VAL A 13 0.46 -31.46 -7.04
C VAL A 13 1.66 -32.39 -6.80
N PRO A 14 2.68 -32.45 -7.68
CA PRO A 14 3.86 -33.28 -7.42
C PRO A 14 4.63 -32.83 -6.17
N LEU A 15 4.66 -31.53 -5.83
CA LEU A 15 5.29 -31.05 -4.59
C LEU A 15 4.58 -31.61 -3.36
N ALA A 16 3.27 -31.65 -3.35
CA ALA A 16 2.50 -32.28 -2.26
C ALA A 16 2.80 -33.77 -2.15
N TYR A 17 2.80 -34.48 -3.28
CA TYR A 17 3.18 -35.90 -3.30
C TYR A 17 4.59 -36.11 -2.72
N LEU A 18 5.58 -35.36 -3.20
CA LEU A 18 6.97 -35.46 -2.73
C LEU A 18 7.11 -35.12 -1.24
N THR A 19 6.33 -34.13 -0.74
CA THR A 19 6.28 -33.78 0.68
C THR A 19 5.81 -34.97 1.52
N LEU A 20 4.73 -35.63 1.10
CA LEU A 20 4.22 -36.82 1.80
C LEU A 20 5.21 -38.00 1.73
N ARG A 21 5.91 -38.16 0.62
CA ARG A 21 6.99 -39.17 0.48
C ARG A 21 8.19 -38.84 1.38
N ALA A 22 8.60 -37.58 1.46
CA ALA A 22 9.68 -37.13 2.36
C ALA A 22 9.32 -37.39 3.85
N LEU A 23 8.05 -37.33 4.20
CA LEU A 23 7.54 -37.75 5.51
C LEU A 23 7.53 -39.27 5.74
N SER A 24 8.05 -40.05 4.81
CA SER A 24 8.08 -41.50 4.86
C SER A 24 6.70 -42.19 4.83
N LEU A 25 5.69 -41.48 4.32
CA LEU A 25 4.36 -42.07 4.14
C LEU A 25 4.35 -43.05 2.97
N ARG A 26 3.41 -43.99 2.99
CA ARG A 26 3.27 -45.01 1.90
C ARG A 26 2.97 -44.35 0.57
N VAL A 27 3.42 -44.97 -0.54
CA VAL A 27 3.16 -44.47 -1.89
C VAL A 27 1.68 -44.24 -2.15
N THR A 28 0.83 -45.18 -1.73
CA THR A 28 -0.63 -45.08 -1.87
C THR A 28 -1.19 -43.85 -1.18
N THR A 29 -0.75 -43.54 0.05
CA THR A 29 -1.18 -42.33 0.81
C THR A 29 -0.73 -41.08 0.10
N ALA A 30 0.49 -41.04 -0.41
CA ALA A 30 1.02 -39.90 -1.15
C ALA A 30 0.26 -39.67 -2.47
N LEU A 31 -0.07 -40.76 -3.19
CA LEU A 31 -0.88 -40.71 -4.41
C LEU A 31 -2.29 -40.17 -4.12
N VAL A 32 -2.95 -40.67 -3.07
CA VAL A 32 -4.27 -40.17 -2.66
C VAL A 32 -4.22 -38.66 -2.38
N GLY A 33 -3.19 -38.17 -1.67
CA GLY A 33 -2.99 -36.73 -1.45
C GLY A 33 -2.84 -35.93 -2.74
N GLY A 34 -2.07 -36.45 -3.71
CA GLY A 34 -1.93 -35.84 -5.04
C GLY A 34 -3.25 -35.79 -5.81
N VAL A 35 -4.00 -36.90 -5.78
CA VAL A 35 -5.31 -37.02 -6.46
C VAL A 35 -6.31 -36.03 -5.83
N LEU A 36 -6.39 -35.93 -4.51
CA LEU A 36 -7.28 -34.97 -3.83
C LEU A 36 -6.99 -33.54 -4.25
N LEU A 37 -5.72 -33.15 -4.36
CA LEU A 37 -5.34 -31.82 -4.84
C LEU A 37 -5.62 -31.60 -6.33
N THR A 38 -5.48 -32.63 -7.15
CA THR A 38 -5.77 -32.54 -8.59
C THR A 38 -7.26 -32.23 -8.85
N PHE A 39 -8.14 -32.81 -8.03
CA PHE A 39 -9.59 -32.61 -8.14
C PHE A 39 -10.13 -31.51 -7.20
N GLU A 40 -9.23 -30.71 -6.58
CA GLU A 40 -9.64 -29.58 -5.78
C GLU A 40 -10.07 -28.41 -6.66
N ASN A 41 -11.36 -28.15 -6.72
CA ASN A 41 -11.96 -27.17 -7.62
C ASN A 41 -11.45 -25.73 -7.37
N ALA A 42 -11.19 -25.33 -6.13
CA ALA A 42 -10.67 -24.00 -5.83
C ALA A 42 -9.27 -23.81 -6.43
N LEU A 43 -8.37 -24.80 -6.32
CA LEU A 43 -7.03 -24.75 -6.90
C LEU A 43 -7.09 -24.72 -8.43
N VAL A 44 -7.95 -25.55 -9.03
CA VAL A 44 -8.17 -25.58 -10.49
C VAL A 44 -8.68 -24.22 -10.98
N THR A 45 -9.65 -23.64 -10.31
CA THR A 45 -10.22 -22.34 -10.70
C THR A 45 -9.19 -21.22 -10.60
N GLN A 46 -8.45 -21.13 -9.49
CA GLN A 46 -7.42 -20.12 -9.28
C GLN A 46 -6.29 -20.23 -10.30
N SER A 47 -5.87 -21.45 -10.65
CA SER A 47 -4.79 -21.67 -11.61
C SER A 47 -5.17 -21.32 -13.06
N ARG A 48 -6.45 -21.23 -13.39
CA ARG A 48 -6.95 -20.83 -14.72
C ARG A 48 -7.05 -19.32 -14.90
N LEU A 49 -7.00 -18.56 -13.81
CA LEU A 49 -7.07 -17.09 -13.81
C LEU A 49 -5.66 -16.50 -13.65
N ILE A 50 -5.49 -15.24 -14.08
CA ILE A 50 -4.24 -14.50 -13.89
C ILE A 50 -4.29 -13.89 -12.48
N LEU A 51 -4.01 -14.72 -11.47
CA LEU A 51 -4.00 -14.37 -10.07
C LEU A 51 -2.65 -14.66 -9.43
N LEU A 52 -2.30 -13.94 -8.38
CA LEU A 52 -1.09 -14.17 -7.59
C LEU A 52 -1.20 -15.42 -6.69
N ASP A 53 -2.38 -15.98 -6.55
CA ASP A 53 -2.64 -17.09 -5.63
C ASP A 53 -1.97 -18.40 -6.08
N SER A 54 -1.91 -18.69 -7.39
CA SER A 54 -1.21 -19.89 -7.89
C SER A 54 0.31 -19.83 -7.64
N PRO A 55 1.03 -18.74 -7.93
CA PRO A 55 2.43 -18.59 -7.50
C PRO A 55 2.61 -18.69 -5.99
N LEU A 56 1.72 -18.11 -5.20
CA LEU A 56 1.77 -18.17 -3.74
C LEU A 56 1.67 -19.61 -3.24
N LEU A 57 0.70 -20.38 -3.73
CA LEU A 57 0.50 -21.77 -3.37
C LEU A 57 1.68 -22.66 -3.81
N PHE A 58 2.21 -22.43 -5.01
CA PHE A 58 3.38 -23.15 -5.51
C PHE A 58 4.59 -22.93 -4.60
N PHE A 59 4.96 -21.68 -4.33
CA PHE A 59 6.13 -21.39 -3.48
C PHE A 59 5.91 -21.81 -2.02
N THR A 60 4.69 -21.74 -1.50
CA THR A 60 4.35 -22.29 -0.17
C THR A 60 4.54 -23.82 -0.15
N SER A 61 4.08 -24.52 -1.19
CA SER A 61 4.26 -25.97 -1.30
C SER A 61 5.73 -26.34 -1.48
N LEU A 62 6.48 -25.58 -2.27
CA LEU A 62 7.93 -25.76 -2.44
C LEU A 62 8.67 -25.54 -1.13
N THR A 63 8.32 -24.49 -0.38
CA THR A 63 8.88 -24.22 0.95
C THR A 63 8.61 -25.39 1.89
N THR A 64 7.39 -25.90 1.89
CA THR A 64 6.98 -27.02 2.73
C THR A 64 7.74 -28.28 2.39
N PHE A 65 7.91 -28.56 1.11
CA PHE A 65 8.71 -29.70 0.64
C PHE A 65 10.19 -29.55 1.02
N ALA A 66 10.81 -28.41 0.70
CA ALA A 66 12.22 -28.16 0.98
C ALA A 66 12.51 -28.23 2.49
N TRP A 67 11.66 -27.64 3.32
CA TRP A 67 11.76 -27.73 4.78
C TRP A 67 11.63 -29.16 5.29
N THR A 68 10.69 -29.92 4.74
CA THR A 68 10.54 -31.34 5.11
C THR A 68 11.76 -32.14 4.75
N ALA A 69 12.30 -31.96 3.54
CA ALA A 69 13.54 -32.60 3.10
C ALA A 69 14.73 -32.21 3.96
N PHE A 70 14.83 -30.92 4.33
CA PHE A 70 15.82 -30.44 5.29
C PHE A 70 15.69 -31.16 6.65
N CYS A 71 14.49 -31.28 7.20
CA CYS A 71 14.26 -32.00 8.46
C CYS A 71 14.67 -33.48 8.41
N VAL A 72 14.54 -34.11 7.25
CA VAL A 72 15.03 -35.48 7.03
C VAL A 72 16.56 -35.55 7.02
N GLU A 73 17.20 -34.63 6.29
CA GLU A 73 18.67 -34.56 6.22
C GLU A 73 19.31 -34.12 7.55
N GLU A 74 18.64 -33.29 8.32
CA GLU A 74 19.05 -32.92 9.69
C GLU A 74 19.27 -34.16 10.57
N LYS A 75 18.39 -35.16 10.43
CA LYS A 75 18.48 -36.42 11.18
C LYS A 75 19.50 -37.39 10.61
N ARG A 76 19.78 -37.31 9.29
CA ARG A 76 20.70 -38.22 8.60
C ARG A 76 22.14 -37.74 8.72
N ARG A 77 22.40 -36.52 8.27
CA ARG A 77 23.75 -35.94 8.20
C ARG A 77 23.70 -34.42 8.25
N ALA A 78 23.67 -33.85 9.44
CA ALA A 78 23.75 -32.41 9.62
C ALA A 78 25.03 -31.85 8.95
N PHE A 79 24.94 -30.66 8.39
CA PHE A 79 25.98 -29.94 7.65
C PHE A 79 26.52 -30.64 6.39
N GLY A 80 25.88 -31.71 5.93
CA GLY A 80 26.18 -32.35 4.64
C GLY A 80 25.72 -31.48 3.46
N LYS A 81 26.17 -31.82 2.23
CA LYS A 81 25.79 -31.07 1.00
C LYS A 81 24.28 -30.99 0.81
N SER A 82 23.55 -32.10 0.98
CA SER A 82 22.08 -32.11 0.86
C SER A 82 21.38 -31.31 1.94
N TRP A 83 21.94 -31.30 3.15
CA TRP A 83 21.45 -30.48 4.27
C TRP A 83 21.49 -28.98 3.94
N TRP A 84 22.64 -28.48 3.44
CA TRP A 84 22.78 -27.10 3.00
C TRP A 84 21.88 -26.77 1.81
N LEU A 85 21.78 -27.67 0.84
CA LEU A 85 20.92 -27.49 -0.33
C LEU A 85 19.47 -27.28 0.08
N TRP A 86 18.91 -28.13 0.93
CA TRP A 86 17.53 -28.04 1.33
C TRP A 86 17.25 -26.86 2.26
N LEU A 87 18.20 -26.51 3.15
CA LEU A 87 18.08 -25.32 3.98
C LEU A 87 18.10 -24.04 3.13
N LEU A 88 19.00 -23.96 2.17
CA LEU A 88 19.05 -22.83 1.22
C LEU A 88 17.81 -22.77 0.33
N ALA A 89 17.37 -23.89 -0.20
CA ALA A 89 16.14 -23.98 -1.01
C ALA A 89 14.92 -23.52 -0.23
N THR A 90 14.84 -23.86 1.07
CA THR A 90 13.80 -23.32 1.97
C THR A 90 13.88 -21.81 2.06
N GLY A 91 15.07 -21.26 2.27
CA GLY A 91 15.24 -19.80 2.36
C GLY A 91 14.88 -19.06 1.07
N VAL A 92 15.33 -19.57 -0.08
CA VAL A 92 14.99 -18.97 -1.37
C VAL A 92 13.47 -19.02 -1.61
N SER A 93 12.84 -20.16 -1.34
CA SER A 93 11.39 -20.30 -1.51
C SER A 93 10.59 -19.42 -0.55
N LEU A 94 11.06 -19.20 0.71
CA LEU A 94 10.47 -18.25 1.63
C LEU A 94 10.53 -16.81 1.10
N GLY A 95 11.66 -16.41 0.52
CA GLY A 95 11.79 -15.11 -0.14
C GLY A 95 10.82 -14.95 -1.31
N CYS A 96 10.66 -15.99 -2.14
CA CYS A 96 9.70 -16.00 -3.23
C CYS A 96 8.25 -15.89 -2.71
N VAL A 97 7.89 -16.61 -1.64
CA VAL A 97 6.55 -16.54 -1.03
C VAL A 97 6.23 -15.11 -0.59
N ALA A 98 7.16 -14.46 0.13
CA ALA A 98 6.99 -13.08 0.58
C ALA A 98 6.91 -12.09 -0.59
N SER A 99 7.65 -12.34 -1.67
CA SER A 99 7.68 -11.49 -2.87
C SER A 99 6.37 -11.56 -3.67
N VAL A 100 5.66 -12.70 -3.60
CA VAL A 100 4.36 -12.83 -4.28
C VAL A 100 3.27 -12.05 -3.54
N LYS A 101 3.16 -12.25 -2.23
CA LYS A 101 2.11 -11.63 -1.42
C LYS A 101 2.48 -11.66 0.06
N TRP A 102 2.17 -10.59 0.81
CA TRP A 102 2.52 -10.54 2.25
C TRP A 102 1.81 -11.59 3.12
N VAL A 103 0.73 -12.17 2.64
CA VAL A 103 0.15 -13.39 3.26
C VAL A 103 1.19 -14.50 3.40
N GLY A 104 2.22 -14.53 2.55
CA GLY A 104 3.36 -15.43 2.66
C GLY A 104 4.16 -15.32 3.97
N LEU A 105 4.02 -14.23 4.72
CA LEU A 105 4.60 -14.06 6.05
C LEU A 105 4.11 -15.13 7.05
N PHE A 106 2.90 -15.66 6.87
CA PHE A 106 2.42 -16.79 7.67
C PHE A 106 3.26 -18.07 7.45
N THR A 107 3.70 -18.30 6.21
CA THR A 107 4.62 -19.41 5.90
C THR A 107 5.98 -19.18 6.58
N ILE A 108 6.50 -17.95 6.54
CA ILE A 108 7.75 -17.59 7.24
C ILE A 108 7.59 -17.80 8.75
N THR A 109 6.49 -17.35 9.33
CA THR A 109 6.20 -17.53 10.76
C THR A 109 6.15 -19.01 11.12
N THR A 110 5.49 -19.83 10.31
CA THR A 110 5.39 -21.28 10.53
C THR A 110 6.77 -21.94 10.55
N ILE A 111 7.60 -21.67 9.53
CA ILE A 111 8.98 -22.22 9.46
C ILE A 111 9.84 -21.65 10.59
N GLY A 112 9.66 -20.37 10.95
CA GLY A 112 10.34 -19.72 12.07
C GLY A 112 10.05 -20.40 13.41
N LEU A 113 8.79 -20.67 13.70
CA LEU A 113 8.38 -21.39 14.92
C LEU A 113 8.95 -22.80 14.94
N CYS A 114 8.89 -23.54 13.82
CA CYS A 114 9.52 -24.85 13.72
C CYS A 114 11.04 -24.79 13.97
N THR A 115 11.70 -23.75 13.45
CA THR A 115 13.14 -23.51 13.64
C THR A 115 13.47 -23.24 15.10
N ILE A 116 12.68 -22.39 15.78
CA ILE A 116 12.87 -22.10 17.20
C ILE A 116 12.76 -23.37 18.04
N VAL A 117 11.74 -24.21 17.78
CA VAL A 117 11.58 -25.48 18.51
C VAL A 117 12.76 -26.41 18.28
N GLN A 118 13.27 -26.51 17.03
CA GLN A 118 14.45 -27.32 16.74
C GLN A 118 15.71 -26.79 17.44
N LEU A 119 15.95 -25.47 17.40
CA LEU A 119 17.10 -24.87 18.07
C LEU A 119 17.01 -25.01 19.60
N TRP A 120 15.80 -24.91 20.15
CA TRP A 120 15.57 -25.18 21.56
C TRP A 120 15.91 -26.62 21.95
N ALA A 121 15.54 -27.57 21.09
CA ALA A 121 15.91 -28.98 21.29
C ALA A 121 17.44 -29.21 21.23
N HIS A 122 18.15 -28.54 20.31
CA HIS A 122 19.62 -28.58 20.25
C HIS A 122 20.27 -27.96 21.51
N LEU A 123 19.72 -26.83 21.97
CA LEU A 123 20.23 -26.16 23.18
C LEU A 123 20.03 -27.03 24.44
N GLY A 124 18.92 -27.75 24.51
CA GLY A 124 18.59 -28.66 25.62
C GLY A 124 19.37 -30.00 25.59
N ASP A 125 20.05 -30.32 24.50
CA ASP A 125 20.89 -31.52 24.42
C ASP A 125 22.29 -31.24 24.93
N VAL A 126 22.50 -31.49 26.21
CA VAL A 126 23.78 -31.26 26.90
C VAL A 126 24.96 -32.09 26.36
N ARG A 127 24.71 -33.06 25.46
CA ARG A 127 25.75 -33.84 24.79
C ARG A 127 26.39 -33.09 23.64
N GLN A 128 25.71 -32.04 23.13
CA GLN A 128 26.21 -31.23 22.03
C GLN A 128 27.07 -30.08 22.58
N PRO A 129 28.26 -29.84 22.02
CA PRO A 129 29.05 -28.69 22.40
C PRO A 129 28.33 -27.39 21.94
N MET A 130 28.45 -26.32 22.72
CA MET A 130 27.80 -25.02 22.41
C MET A 130 28.22 -24.47 21.03
N SER A 131 29.44 -24.77 20.59
CA SER A 131 29.93 -24.39 19.26
C SER A 131 29.09 -25.03 18.13
N GLN A 132 28.59 -26.25 18.32
CA GLN A 132 27.69 -26.89 17.36
C GLN A 132 26.29 -26.26 17.36
N VAL A 133 25.76 -25.94 18.54
CA VAL A 133 24.48 -25.20 18.66
C VAL A 133 24.58 -23.87 17.94
N LEU A 134 25.67 -23.13 18.14
CA LEU A 134 25.92 -21.85 17.47
C LEU A 134 26.01 -22.03 15.95
N ARG A 135 26.66 -23.07 15.43
CA ARG A 135 26.71 -23.36 14.00
C ARG A 135 25.30 -23.61 13.43
N HIS A 136 24.45 -24.38 14.13
CA HIS A 136 23.06 -24.60 13.73
C HIS A 136 22.25 -23.30 13.71
N PHE A 137 22.45 -22.43 14.70
CA PHE A 137 21.83 -21.12 14.75
C PHE A 137 22.26 -20.23 13.56
N LEU A 138 23.57 -20.07 13.37
CA LEU A 138 24.12 -19.22 12.31
C LEU A 138 23.72 -19.68 10.92
N ALA A 139 23.74 -20.99 10.66
CA ALA A 139 23.32 -21.56 9.37
C ALA A 139 21.84 -21.25 9.09
N ARG A 140 20.97 -21.43 10.09
CA ARG A 140 19.54 -21.12 9.94
C ARG A 140 19.27 -19.62 9.82
N ALA A 141 19.97 -18.79 10.61
CA ALA A 141 19.88 -17.34 10.48
C ALA A 141 20.29 -16.87 9.08
N LEU A 142 21.41 -17.38 8.56
CA LEU A 142 21.84 -17.06 7.20
C LEU A 142 20.82 -17.51 6.16
N CYS A 143 20.40 -18.76 6.20
CA CYS A 143 19.55 -19.31 5.14
C CYS A 143 18.08 -18.92 5.27
N LEU A 144 17.53 -18.71 6.47
CA LEU A 144 16.10 -18.48 6.68
C LEU A 144 15.74 -17.02 6.98
N ILE A 145 16.74 -16.14 7.21
CA ILE A 145 16.52 -14.70 7.40
C ILE A 145 17.24 -13.92 6.29
N VAL A 146 18.56 -14.09 6.16
CA VAL A 146 19.36 -13.26 5.24
C VAL A 146 19.01 -13.59 3.78
N VAL A 147 18.95 -14.87 3.41
CA VAL A 147 18.62 -15.28 2.04
C VAL A 147 17.22 -14.83 1.62
N PRO A 148 16.14 -15.07 2.38
CA PRO A 148 14.82 -14.57 2.00
C PRO A 148 14.76 -13.05 1.83
N PHE A 149 15.45 -12.31 2.72
CA PHE A 149 15.54 -10.85 2.62
C PHE A 149 16.17 -10.41 1.29
N PHE A 150 17.29 -11.00 0.90
CA PHE A 150 17.94 -10.65 -0.37
C PHE A 150 17.14 -11.09 -1.60
N VAL A 151 16.44 -12.23 -1.53
CA VAL A 151 15.50 -12.63 -2.59
C VAL A 151 14.40 -11.59 -2.72
N TYR A 152 13.77 -11.18 -1.63
CA TYR A 152 12.73 -10.15 -1.61
C TYR A 152 13.26 -8.83 -2.19
N LEU A 153 14.42 -8.38 -1.73
CA LEU A 153 15.04 -7.15 -2.20
C LEU A 153 15.36 -7.19 -3.71
N SER A 154 15.87 -8.33 -4.19
CA SER A 154 16.20 -8.52 -5.62
C SER A 154 14.96 -8.45 -6.50
N THR A 155 13.82 -8.98 -6.06
CA THR A 155 12.56 -8.88 -6.81
C THR A 155 12.11 -7.42 -6.97
N PHE A 156 12.26 -6.59 -5.95
CA PHE A 156 11.98 -5.15 -6.05
C PHE A 156 13.02 -4.40 -6.90
N ALA A 157 14.28 -4.80 -6.85
CA ALA A 157 15.29 -4.23 -7.74
C ALA A 157 14.95 -4.50 -9.22
N ILE A 158 14.55 -5.73 -9.54
CA ILE A 158 14.08 -6.12 -10.88
C ILE A 158 12.80 -5.36 -11.24
N HIS A 159 11.83 -5.28 -10.31
CA HIS A 159 10.59 -4.53 -10.50
C HIS A 159 10.85 -3.08 -10.91
N LEU A 160 11.66 -2.35 -10.14
CA LEU A 160 11.99 -0.96 -10.41
C LEU A 160 12.85 -0.75 -11.68
N ALA A 161 13.58 -1.78 -12.13
CA ALA A 161 14.34 -1.75 -13.37
C ALA A 161 13.45 -2.00 -14.60
N VAL A 162 12.51 -2.93 -14.50
CA VAL A 162 11.65 -3.37 -15.62
C VAL A 162 10.43 -2.45 -15.77
N LEU A 163 9.73 -2.15 -14.67
CA LEU A 163 8.55 -1.30 -14.65
C LEU A 163 8.97 0.17 -14.43
N ASN A 164 9.53 0.76 -15.47
CA ASN A 164 10.11 2.09 -15.43
C ASN A 164 9.35 3.13 -16.28
N ARG A 165 8.12 2.81 -16.69
CA ARG A 165 7.24 3.75 -17.41
C ARG A 165 6.13 4.23 -16.51
N SER A 166 5.77 5.52 -16.63
CA SER A 166 4.61 6.12 -15.96
C SER A 166 3.31 5.50 -16.45
N GLY A 167 2.34 5.39 -15.56
CA GLY A 167 1.01 4.85 -15.82
C GLY A 167 0.04 5.19 -14.68
N GLU A 168 -1.20 4.76 -14.77
CA GLU A 168 -2.25 5.09 -13.79
C GLU A 168 -1.89 4.68 -12.33
N GLY A 169 -1.08 3.62 -12.17
CA GLY A 169 -0.72 3.10 -10.85
C GLY A 169 0.31 3.93 -10.09
N ASP A 170 1.00 4.88 -10.72
CA ASP A 170 2.02 5.69 -10.07
C ASP A 170 1.48 6.97 -9.42
N ALA A 171 0.21 7.31 -9.63
CA ALA A 171 -0.43 8.49 -9.07
C ALA A 171 -0.36 8.55 -7.53
N PHE A 172 -0.35 7.40 -6.87
CA PHE A 172 -0.23 7.28 -5.41
C PHE A 172 1.21 7.41 -4.88
N MET A 173 2.17 7.51 -5.78
CA MET A 173 3.59 7.71 -5.41
C MET A 173 3.92 9.19 -5.31
N SER A 174 4.99 9.52 -4.58
CA SER A 174 5.47 10.90 -4.53
C SER A 174 5.86 11.40 -5.92
N SER A 175 5.78 12.71 -6.11
CA SER A 175 6.21 13.34 -7.37
C SER A 175 7.67 13.03 -7.69
N ALA A 176 8.54 12.95 -6.68
CA ALA A 176 9.95 12.56 -6.86
C ALA A 176 10.10 11.13 -7.38
N PHE A 177 9.26 10.20 -6.93
CA PHE A 177 9.24 8.85 -7.47
C PHE A 177 8.73 8.84 -8.91
N GLN A 178 7.59 9.49 -9.18
CA GLN A 178 6.99 9.58 -10.52
C GLN A 178 7.98 10.15 -11.54
N HIS A 179 8.76 11.17 -11.16
CA HIS A 179 9.79 11.78 -12.00
C HIS A 179 10.92 10.81 -12.39
N THR A 180 11.11 9.70 -11.66
CA THR A 180 12.10 8.67 -12.08
C THR A 180 11.60 7.78 -13.21
N LEU A 181 10.30 7.81 -13.51
CA LEU A 181 9.67 6.97 -14.51
C LEU A 181 9.79 7.62 -15.91
N ARG A 182 9.86 6.82 -16.95
CA ARG A 182 9.87 7.30 -18.32
C ARG A 182 8.45 7.68 -18.75
N GLY A 183 8.31 8.80 -19.45
CA GLY A 183 7.00 9.28 -19.92
C GLY A 183 6.15 9.89 -18.81
N HIS A 184 6.77 10.35 -17.73
CA HIS A 184 6.07 10.98 -16.59
C HIS A 184 5.41 12.32 -16.95
N GLY A 185 5.77 12.97 -18.07
CA GLY A 185 5.20 14.24 -18.51
C GLY A 185 5.38 15.42 -17.55
N MET A 186 6.39 15.35 -16.66
CA MET A 186 6.67 16.39 -15.66
C MET A 186 7.80 17.29 -16.18
N PRO A 187 7.49 18.51 -16.65
CA PRO A 187 8.52 19.45 -17.05
C PRO A 187 9.26 20.00 -15.82
N ASP A 188 10.40 20.59 -16.06
CA ASP A 188 11.03 21.45 -15.07
C ASP A 188 10.09 22.63 -14.77
N THR A 189 10.07 23.06 -13.52
CA THR A 189 9.24 24.19 -13.06
C THR A 189 10.13 25.35 -12.62
N TYR A 190 9.59 26.56 -12.64
CA TYR A 190 10.31 27.71 -12.12
C TYR A 190 10.51 27.58 -10.61
N ALA A 191 11.71 27.90 -10.15
CA ALA A 191 12.04 27.82 -8.74
C ALA A 191 11.21 28.83 -7.91
N ASP A 192 11.21 30.08 -8.34
CA ASP A 192 10.48 31.13 -7.63
C ASP A 192 8.99 31.09 -7.98
N VAL A 193 8.16 31.20 -6.97
CA VAL A 193 6.72 31.41 -7.10
C VAL A 193 6.44 32.90 -6.94
N ALA A 194 5.84 33.49 -7.96
CA ALA A 194 5.46 34.90 -7.97
C ALA A 194 3.95 35.07 -7.86
N LEU A 195 3.49 36.24 -7.44
CA LEU A 195 2.09 36.63 -7.57
C LEU A 195 1.73 36.70 -9.06
N GLY A 196 0.55 36.20 -9.43
CA GLY A 196 0.14 36.00 -10.82
C GLY A 196 0.55 34.64 -11.41
N SER A 197 1.34 33.82 -10.69
CA SER A 197 1.67 32.48 -11.14
C SER A 197 0.48 31.55 -11.14
N THR A 198 0.44 30.70 -12.16
CA THR A 198 -0.37 29.46 -12.14
C THR A 198 0.41 28.38 -11.42
N VAL A 199 -0.18 27.80 -10.37
CA VAL A 199 0.47 26.81 -9.53
C VAL A 199 -0.38 25.55 -9.40
N THR A 200 0.31 24.41 -9.22
CA THR A 200 -0.32 23.20 -8.67
C THR A 200 0.17 22.99 -7.25
N ILE A 201 -0.78 22.76 -6.34
CA ILE A 201 -0.52 22.61 -4.91
C ILE A 201 -0.75 21.17 -4.54
N ARG A 202 0.24 20.53 -3.91
CA ARG A 202 0.17 19.12 -3.54
C ARG A 202 0.27 18.94 -2.04
N HIS A 203 -0.54 18.02 -1.51
CA HIS A 203 -0.49 17.63 -0.11
C HIS A 203 0.70 16.70 0.16
N LEU A 204 1.45 16.98 1.24
CA LEU A 204 2.72 16.29 1.48
C LEU A 204 2.54 14.87 2.03
N HIS A 205 1.60 14.67 2.94
CA HIS A 205 1.55 13.45 3.76
C HIS A 205 0.50 12.41 3.37
N THR A 206 -0.58 12.81 2.72
CA THR A 206 -1.59 11.85 2.24
C THR A 206 -1.35 11.50 0.79
N GLN A 207 -1.78 10.34 0.37
CA GLN A 207 -1.73 9.93 -1.02
C GLN A 207 -2.85 10.57 -1.87
N GLY A 208 -3.54 11.60 -1.32
CA GLY A 208 -4.64 12.29 -1.98
C GLY A 208 -4.24 13.15 -3.18
N GLY A 209 -2.97 13.55 -3.26
CA GLY A 209 -2.42 14.24 -4.42
C GLY A 209 -2.59 15.76 -4.40
N TYR A 210 -3.18 16.29 -5.47
CA TYR A 210 -3.30 17.73 -5.74
C TYR A 210 -4.54 18.34 -5.12
N LEU A 211 -4.44 19.58 -4.65
CA LEU A 211 -5.59 20.42 -4.41
C LEU A 211 -6.37 20.56 -5.72
N HIS A 212 -7.65 20.21 -5.71
CA HIS A 212 -8.46 20.00 -6.89
C HIS A 212 -9.85 20.59 -6.73
N SER A 213 -10.40 21.11 -7.81
CA SER A 213 -11.78 21.56 -7.86
C SER A 213 -12.40 21.27 -9.21
N HIS A 214 -13.63 20.79 -9.22
CA HIS A 214 -14.42 20.58 -10.44
C HIS A 214 -15.82 21.21 -10.28
N SER A 215 -16.56 21.31 -11.37
CA SER A 215 -17.84 22.06 -11.42
C SER A 215 -18.99 21.50 -10.57
N HIS A 216 -18.77 20.40 -9.83
CA HIS A 216 -19.79 19.81 -8.96
C HIS A 216 -19.80 20.49 -7.59
N ASN A 217 -21.00 20.71 -7.07
CA ASN A 217 -21.20 21.30 -5.76
C ASN A 217 -21.34 20.24 -4.66
N TYR A 218 -21.10 20.62 -3.42
CA TYR A 218 -21.45 19.80 -2.27
C TYR A 218 -22.97 19.61 -2.19
N PRO A 219 -23.47 18.40 -1.89
CA PRO A 219 -24.90 18.14 -1.78
C PRO A 219 -25.52 18.67 -0.49
N ALA A 220 -24.70 19.05 0.48
CA ALA A 220 -25.09 19.60 1.78
C ALA A 220 -24.07 20.67 2.19
N GLY A 221 -24.26 21.29 3.36
CA GLY A 221 -23.41 22.38 3.84
C GLY A 221 -23.71 23.68 3.10
N SER A 222 -22.70 24.31 2.54
CA SER A 222 -22.84 25.55 1.79
C SER A 222 -23.47 25.37 0.40
N GLY A 223 -23.47 24.13 -0.14
CA GLY A 223 -23.88 23.86 -1.53
C GLY A 223 -22.94 24.48 -2.57
N GLN A 224 -21.75 24.90 -2.18
CA GLN A 224 -20.75 25.51 -3.05
C GLN A 224 -19.91 24.46 -3.78
N GLN A 225 -19.10 24.89 -4.75
CA GLN A 225 -18.25 24.00 -5.55
C GLN A 225 -17.22 23.28 -4.69
N GLN A 226 -17.05 21.99 -4.93
CA GLN A 226 -16.20 21.10 -4.14
C GLN A 226 -14.72 21.44 -4.28
N ILE A 227 -14.00 21.39 -3.15
CA ILE A 227 -12.54 21.33 -3.08
C ILE A 227 -12.15 19.99 -2.47
N THR A 228 -11.31 19.24 -3.19
CA THR A 228 -10.93 17.88 -2.84
C THR A 228 -9.44 17.65 -3.09
N LEU A 229 -8.92 16.46 -2.75
CA LEU A 229 -7.63 16.01 -3.25
C LEU A 229 -7.82 14.96 -4.35
N TYR A 230 -7.10 15.15 -5.45
CA TYR A 230 -7.11 14.25 -6.60
C TYR A 230 -5.68 13.78 -6.94
N PRO A 231 -5.43 12.47 -7.07
CA PRO A 231 -4.07 11.96 -7.22
C PRO A 231 -3.47 12.17 -8.62
N HIS A 232 -4.30 12.37 -9.63
CA HIS A 232 -3.84 12.52 -11.01
C HIS A 232 -3.68 13.98 -11.41
N ARG A 233 -2.80 14.23 -12.38
CA ARG A 233 -2.66 15.56 -12.97
C ARG A 233 -3.84 15.88 -13.86
N ASP A 234 -4.38 17.07 -13.65
CA ASP A 234 -5.53 17.58 -14.37
C ASP A 234 -5.46 19.13 -14.39
N GLU A 235 -6.08 19.75 -15.37
CA GLU A 235 -6.23 21.20 -15.44
C GLU A 235 -7.05 21.77 -14.26
N ASN A 236 -7.89 20.95 -13.64
CA ASN A 236 -8.64 21.32 -12.43
C ASN A 236 -7.77 21.36 -11.15
N ASN A 237 -6.47 21.10 -11.23
CA ASN A 237 -5.51 21.25 -10.14
C ASN A 237 -4.80 22.61 -10.17
N GLU A 238 -5.09 23.45 -11.17
CA GLU A 238 -4.38 24.69 -11.40
C GLU A 238 -5.08 25.86 -10.70
N PHE A 239 -4.30 26.60 -9.94
CA PHE A 239 -4.74 27.79 -9.21
C PHE A 239 -3.84 28.97 -9.53
N TYR A 240 -4.43 30.15 -9.67
CA TYR A 240 -3.70 31.40 -9.69
C TYR A 240 -3.43 31.87 -8.27
N VAL A 241 -2.24 32.44 -8.03
CA VAL A 241 -1.86 33.05 -6.74
C VAL A 241 -1.85 34.55 -6.90
N ILE A 242 -2.75 35.23 -6.22
CA ILE A 242 -2.79 36.71 -6.21
C ILE A 242 -2.66 37.25 -4.78
N ALA A 243 -2.25 38.50 -4.64
CA ALA A 243 -2.25 39.16 -3.34
C ALA A 243 -3.70 39.37 -2.86
N ALA A 244 -3.95 39.16 -1.57
CA ALA A 244 -5.19 39.60 -0.97
C ALA A 244 -5.29 41.15 -1.00
N PRO A 245 -6.48 41.73 -1.26
CA PRO A 245 -6.67 43.16 -1.25
C PRO A 245 -6.36 43.75 0.13
N LYS A 246 -5.70 44.90 0.15
CA LYS A 246 -5.46 45.64 1.39
C LYS A 246 -6.60 46.64 1.62
N PRO A 247 -6.84 47.06 2.88
CA PRO A 247 -7.88 48.04 3.19
C PRO A 247 -7.73 49.37 2.43
N ASP A 248 -6.47 49.70 2.07
CA ASP A 248 -6.14 50.95 1.38
C ASP A 248 -6.09 50.80 -0.16
N ASP A 249 -6.36 49.60 -0.68
CA ASP A 249 -6.38 49.38 -2.12
C ASP A 249 -7.62 50.11 -2.72
N PRO A 250 -7.48 50.72 -3.89
CA PRO A 250 -8.61 51.35 -4.55
C PRO A 250 -9.71 50.34 -4.85
N PRO A 251 -10.99 50.71 -4.70
CA PRO A 251 -12.08 49.83 -5.05
C PRO A 251 -11.98 49.45 -6.53
N PRO A 252 -12.44 48.23 -6.89
CA PRO A 252 -12.41 47.79 -8.26
C PRO A 252 -13.18 48.73 -9.18
N PRO A 253 -12.74 48.94 -10.41
CA PRO A 253 -13.46 49.78 -11.37
C PRO A 253 -14.85 49.19 -11.64
N VAL A 254 -15.86 50.03 -11.62
CA VAL A 254 -17.25 49.66 -11.88
C VAL A 254 -17.73 50.25 -13.22
N ASP A 255 -18.66 49.59 -13.88
CA ASP A 255 -19.34 50.08 -15.07
C ASP A 255 -20.37 51.18 -14.71
N LYS A 256 -21.13 51.64 -15.72
CA LYS A 256 -22.17 52.69 -15.55
C LYS A 256 -23.30 52.27 -14.63
N ASP A 257 -23.49 50.97 -14.46
CA ASP A 257 -24.53 50.34 -13.64
C ASP A 257 -24.02 49.95 -12.23
N GLY A 258 -22.78 50.31 -11.89
CA GLY A 258 -22.14 49.98 -10.63
C GLY A 258 -21.67 48.53 -10.54
N VAL A 259 -21.66 47.80 -11.67
CA VAL A 259 -21.14 46.43 -11.72
C VAL A 259 -19.62 46.47 -11.94
N PRO A 260 -18.88 45.75 -11.14
CA PRO A 260 -17.43 45.69 -11.29
C PRO A 260 -17.01 45.19 -12.68
N LEU A 261 -16.13 45.96 -13.34
CA LEU A 261 -15.69 45.69 -14.74
C LEU A 261 -14.71 44.54 -14.85
N THR A 262 -14.08 44.13 -13.78
CA THR A 262 -13.01 43.11 -13.79
C THR A 262 -13.10 42.21 -12.59
N SER A 263 -13.86 41.14 -12.72
CA SER A 263 -14.08 40.19 -11.61
C SER A 263 -13.55 38.78 -11.88
N ASP A 264 -13.07 38.55 -13.10
CA ASP A 264 -12.58 37.24 -13.53
C ASP A 264 -11.08 37.11 -13.26
N GLY A 265 -10.67 35.93 -12.81
CA GLY A 265 -9.29 35.61 -12.48
C GLY A 265 -8.27 36.00 -13.54
N PRO A 266 -8.52 35.83 -14.86
CA PRO A 266 -7.63 36.30 -15.90
C PRO A 266 -7.30 37.79 -15.86
N HIS A 267 -8.27 38.66 -15.61
CA HIS A 267 -8.03 40.12 -15.51
C HIS A 267 -7.29 40.49 -14.23
N GLU A 268 -7.58 39.85 -13.12
CA GLU A 268 -6.83 40.07 -11.87
C GLU A 268 -5.35 39.71 -12.00
N ILE A 269 -5.01 38.77 -12.90
CA ILE A 269 -3.65 38.30 -13.14
C ILE A 269 -2.89 39.23 -14.07
N GLU A 270 -3.57 39.86 -15.03
CA GLU A 270 -2.94 40.72 -16.04
C GLU A 270 -2.07 41.82 -15.42
N LYS A 271 -2.48 42.37 -14.26
CA LYS A 271 -1.68 43.34 -13.51
C LYS A 271 -0.31 42.80 -13.07
N TYR A 272 -0.18 41.48 -12.86
CA TYR A 272 1.09 40.85 -12.49
C TYR A 272 1.96 40.46 -13.70
N ASN A 273 1.38 40.46 -14.89
CA ASN A 273 2.09 40.16 -16.12
C ASN A 273 2.89 41.36 -16.65
N THR A 274 2.77 42.51 -16.00
CA THR A 274 3.49 43.75 -16.33
C THR A 274 4.27 44.24 -15.11
N GLY A 275 5.44 44.82 -15.32
CA GLY A 275 6.21 45.46 -14.24
C GLY A 275 7.19 44.55 -13.50
N THR A 276 7.31 44.70 -12.20
CA THR A 276 8.27 43.98 -11.36
C THR A 276 7.69 42.68 -10.84
N ILE A 277 8.45 41.60 -10.90
CA ILE A 277 8.03 40.31 -10.35
C ILE A 277 7.96 40.39 -8.83
N LEU A 278 6.79 40.15 -8.27
CA LEU A 278 6.53 40.10 -6.83
C LEU A 278 6.55 38.64 -6.37
N HIS A 279 7.60 38.26 -5.66
CA HIS A 279 7.76 36.91 -5.16
C HIS A 279 6.86 36.61 -3.97
N LEU A 280 6.33 35.39 -3.90
CA LEU A 280 5.57 34.89 -2.78
C LEU A 280 6.51 34.63 -1.58
N THR A 281 6.29 35.33 -0.46
CA THR A 281 7.13 35.25 0.75
C THR A 281 6.38 34.74 1.95
N HIS A 282 7.14 34.32 2.98
CA HIS A 282 6.56 33.92 4.27
C HIS A 282 5.68 35.02 4.88
N GLY A 283 4.50 34.65 5.37
CA GLY A 283 3.56 35.55 6.00
C GLY A 283 2.71 36.39 5.05
N MET A 284 2.92 36.28 3.74
CA MET A 284 2.12 37.03 2.76
C MET A 284 0.67 36.52 2.74
N GLU A 285 -0.26 37.43 2.62
CA GLU A 285 -1.68 37.14 2.50
C GLU A 285 -2.07 37.07 1.02
N VAL A 286 -2.67 35.95 0.62
CA VAL A 286 -2.98 35.65 -0.78
C VAL A 286 -4.40 35.12 -0.93
N ARG A 287 -4.88 35.16 -2.18
CA ARG A 287 -6.05 34.43 -2.66
C ARG A 287 -5.63 33.41 -3.69
N LEU A 288 -6.25 32.24 -3.65
CA LEU A 288 -6.06 31.15 -4.60
C LEU A 288 -7.30 31.07 -5.48
N ILE A 289 -7.16 31.36 -6.77
CA ILE A 289 -8.26 31.35 -7.73
C ILE A 289 -8.14 30.10 -8.60
N HIS A 290 -9.15 29.25 -8.59
CA HIS A 290 -9.20 28.06 -9.43
C HIS A 290 -9.30 28.47 -10.90
N ARG A 291 -8.29 28.11 -11.70
CA ARG A 291 -8.11 28.61 -13.08
C ARG A 291 -9.31 28.33 -13.99
N LYS A 292 -9.97 27.18 -13.85
CA LYS A 292 -11.04 26.75 -14.76
C LYS A 292 -12.42 27.29 -14.42
N SER A 293 -12.68 27.61 -13.16
CA SER A 293 -14.01 28.09 -12.73
C SER A 293 -14.01 29.53 -12.21
N ASP A 294 -12.85 30.20 -12.17
CA ASP A 294 -12.63 31.54 -11.63
C ASP A 294 -13.13 31.76 -10.20
N LYS A 295 -13.30 30.65 -9.45
CA LYS A 295 -13.73 30.66 -8.07
C LYS A 295 -12.55 30.63 -7.13
N ARG A 296 -12.71 31.25 -5.98
CA ARG A 296 -11.65 31.41 -4.97
C ARG A 296 -11.72 30.30 -3.95
N LEU A 297 -10.56 29.87 -3.45
CA LEU A 297 -10.46 28.98 -2.31
C LEU A 297 -11.04 29.68 -1.09
N HIS A 298 -12.12 29.15 -0.57
CA HIS A 298 -13.00 29.80 0.40
C HIS A 298 -13.23 28.92 1.63
N SER A 299 -13.32 29.54 2.81
CA SER A 299 -13.71 28.85 4.04
C SER A 299 -14.32 29.83 5.03
N HIS A 300 -15.36 29.41 5.73
CA HIS A 300 -15.96 30.13 6.84
C HIS A 300 -16.44 29.19 7.94
N ASP A 301 -16.76 29.73 9.12
CA ASP A 301 -17.10 28.92 10.30
C ASP A 301 -18.58 28.52 10.39
N SER A 302 -19.42 28.93 9.43
CA SER A 302 -20.85 28.65 9.44
C SER A 302 -21.21 27.24 8.94
N HIS A 303 -20.32 26.59 8.19
CA HIS A 303 -20.56 25.25 7.66
C HIS A 303 -19.47 24.26 8.03
N ARG A 304 -19.92 23.06 8.42
CA ARG A 304 -19.04 21.92 8.73
C ARG A 304 -18.68 21.15 7.46
N PRO A 305 -17.54 20.45 7.44
CA PRO A 305 -17.22 19.54 6.34
C PRO A 305 -18.30 18.48 6.17
N PRO A 306 -18.55 18.00 4.94
CA PRO A 306 -19.68 17.12 4.66
C PRO A 306 -19.55 15.71 5.27
N ILE A 307 -18.33 15.25 5.58
CA ILE A 307 -18.08 13.91 6.14
C ILE A 307 -17.44 13.99 7.53
N THR A 308 -16.47 14.88 7.72
CA THR A 308 -15.78 14.99 9.01
C THR A 308 -16.64 15.77 10.00
N GLU A 309 -17.24 15.07 10.96
CA GLU A 309 -18.07 15.65 12.03
C GLU A 309 -17.25 16.22 13.20
N ALA A 310 -15.92 16.04 13.17
CA ALA A 310 -15.06 16.48 14.26
C ALA A 310 -15.17 18.01 14.46
N ASP A 311 -15.29 18.43 15.72
CA ASP A 311 -15.26 19.83 16.11
C ASP A 311 -13.96 20.50 15.62
N TYR A 312 -14.03 21.82 15.45
CA TYR A 312 -12.91 22.69 15.02
C TYR A 312 -12.53 22.57 13.54
N GLN A 313 -13.34 21.91 12.71
CA GLN A 313 -13.14 21.89 11.26
C GLN A 313 -14.24 22.65 10.54
N ASN A 314 -13.85 23.40 9.52
CA ASN A 314 -14.72 24.14 8.63
C ASN A 314 -14.71 23.55 7.23
N GLU A 315 -15.80 23.71 6.50
CA GLU A 315 -15.88 23.37 5.08
C GLU A 315 -14.91 24.24 4.27
N VAL A 316 -14.30 23.64 3.25
CA VAL A 316 -13.49 24.35 2.25
C VAL A 316 -14.14 24.16 0.89
N THR A 317 -14.34 25.25 0.18
CA THR A 317 -15.06 25.30 -1.10
C THR A 317 -14.35 26.16 -2.11
N ALA A 318 -14.79 26.10 -3.36
CA ALA A 318 -14.48 27.12 -4.36
C ALA A 318 -15.72 28.00 -4.54
N TYR A 319 -15.59 29.28 -4.15
CA TYR A 319 -16.70 30.23 -4.17
C TYR A 319 -16.42 31.41 -5.10
N GLY A 320 -17.45 31.82 -5.79
CA GLY A 320 -17.43 32.97 -6.69
C GLY A 320 -18.52 32.86 -7.76
N PHE A 321 -18.87 34.01 -8.30
CA PHE A 321 -19.81 34.19 -9.44
C PHE A 321 -19.34 35.39 -10.25
N PRO A 322 -19.78 35.56 -11.49
CA PRO A 322 -19.42 36.73 -12.29
C PRO A 322 -19.74 38.05 -11.57
N GLY A 323 -18.77 38.95 -11.50
CA GLY A 323 -18.90 40.19 -10.74
C GLY A 323 -18.50 40.12 -9.25
N PHE A 324 -18.11 38.95 -8.74
CA PHE A 324 -17.68 38.80 -7.34
C PHE A 324 -16.17 38.99 -7.17
N PHE A 325 -15.75 40.01 -6.43
CA PHE A 325 -14.32 40.30 -6.17
C PHE A 325 -13.72 39.55 -4.99
N GLY A 326 -14.46 38.64 -4.42
CA GLY A 326 -14.06 37.93 -3.22
C GLY A 326 -14.31 38.73 -1.94
N ASP A 327 -14.23 38.05 -0.83
CA ASP A 327 -14.37 38.59 0.50
C ASP A 327 -13.21 38.17 1.42
N ALA A 328 -13.32 38.49 2.72
CA ALA A 328 -12.29 38.14 3.69
C ALA A 328 -12.14 36.62 3.93
N ASN A 329 -13.15 35.81 3.55
CA ASN A 329 -13.11 34.38 3.68
C ASN A 329 -12.32 33.70 2.55
N ASP A 330 -11.82 34.44 1.57
CA ASP A 330 -10.96 33.96 0.50
C ASP A 330 -9.47 34.17 0.81
N ASN A 331 -9.16 34.83 1.92
CA ASN A 331 -7.81 35.28 2.25
C ASN A 331 -7.05 34.23 3.09
N TRP A 332 -5.85 33.91 2.66
CA TRP A 332 -5.01 32.89 3.26
C TRP A 332 -3.58 33.40 3.48
N HIS A 333 -3.04 33.25 4.70
CA HIS A 333 -1.63 33.48 4.99
C HIS A 333 -0.79 32.29 4.54
N VAL A 334 0.28 32.54 3.81
CA VAL A 334 1.26 31.53 3.40
C VAL A 334 2.37 31.46 4.45
N GLU A 335 2.41 30.39 5.20
CA GLU A 335 3.44 30.17 6.22
C GLU A 335 4.44 29.12 5.71
N ILE A 336 5.72 29.51 5.52
CA ILE A 336 6.78 28.55 5.17
C ILE A 336 7.15 27.80 6.45
N GLU A 337 6.87 26.52 6.48
CA GLU A 337 7.16 25.62 7.58
C GLU A 337 8.61 25.13 7.55
N ARG A 338 9.12 24.86 6.37
CA ARG A 338 10.48 24.37 6.15
C ARG A 338 10.94 24.64 4.71
N GLY A 339 12.15 25.16 4.56
CA GLY A 339 12.86 25.21 3.29
C GLY A 339 13.74 23.98 3.05
N ASP A 340 14.23 23.83 1.83
CA ASP A 340 15.24 22.84 1.46
C ASP A 340 16.60 23.29 2.01
N PRO A 341 17.34 22.43 2.75
CA PRO A 341 18.68 22.79 3.25
C PRO A 341 19.69 23.15 2.17
N SER A 342 19.48 22.68 0.94
CA SER A 342 20.34 23.02 -0.21
C SER A 342 20.03 24.38 -0.85
N ASP A 343 18.93 25.01 -0.45
CA ASP A 343 18.43 26.27 -0.99
C ASP A 343 18.00 27.21 0.13
N SER A 344 18.94 28.07 0.58
CA SER A 344 18.71 28.99 1.70
C SER A 344 17.56 29.98 1.47
N VAL A 345 17.24 30.30 0.22
CA VAL A 345 16.16 31.22 -0.13
C VAL A 345 14.78 30.59 0.12
N SER A 346 14.67 29.27 0.02
CA SER A 346 13.41 28.53 0.14
C SER A 346 12.76 28.60 1.55
N SER A 347 13.49 29.11 2.56
CA SER A 347 12.97 29.32 3.91
C SER A 347 12.31 30.69 4.11
N THR A 348 12.58 31.66 3.24
CA THR A 348 12.05 33.03 3.30
C THR A 348 11.11 33.35 2.15
N ARG A 349 11.35 32.74 1.00
CA ARG A 349 10.59 32.88 -0.23
C ARG A 349 10.06 31.50 -0.65
N VAL A 350 8.81 31.43 -1.06
CA VAL A 350 8.22 30.18 -1.51
C VAL A 350 8.86 29.76 -2.83
N ARG A 351 9.41 28.56 -2.83
CA ARG A 351 10.01 27.94 -4.02
C ARG A 351 9.37 26.60 -4.34
N SER A 352 9.05 26.41 -5.61
CA SER A 352 8.51 25.15 -6.13
C SER A 352 9.42 23.99 -5.73
N LEU A 353 8.84 22.90 -5.25
CA LEU A 353 9.53 21.66 -4.83
C LEU A 353 10.51 21.81 -3.66
N ARG A 354 10.74 23.04 -3.17
CA ARG A 354 11.77 23.33 -2.16
C ARG A 354 11.20 23.85 -0.86
N SER A 355 10.08 24.60 -0.91
CA SER A 355 9.41 25.12 0.27
C SER A 355 8.21 24.25 0.64
N ILE A 356 8.16 23.84 1.90
CA ILE A 356 6.96 23.23 2.50
C ILE A 356 6.20 24.34 3.21
N VAL A 357 4.94 24.49 2.84
CA VAL A 357 4.10 25.59 3.29
C VAL A 357 2.85 25.10 4.02
N ARG A 358 2.26 25.98 4.80
CA ARG A 358 0.92 25.87 5.38
C ARG A 358 0.11 27.06 4.92
N PHE A 359 -1.17 26.84 4.65
CA PHE A 359 -2.11 27.90 4.35
C PHE A 359 -3.01 28.10 5.57
N ARG A 360 -2.88 29.26 6.23
CA ARG A 360 -3.72 29.62 7.38
C ARG A 360 -4.78 30.62 6.94
N HIS A 361 -6.03 30.27 7.12
CA HIS A 361 -7.15 31.15 6.80
C HIS A 361 -7.14 32.38 7.68
N THR A 362 -7.17 33.57 7.08
CA THR A 362 -6.96 34.85 7.80
C THR A 362 -8.03 35.08 8.85
N LEU A 363 -9.30 34.94 8.49
CA LEU A 363 -10.41 35.29 9.35
C LEU A 363 -10.64 34.28 10.49
N THR A 364 -10.60 33.00 10.23
CA THR A 364 -10.93 31.96 11.22
C THR A 364 -9.72 31.36 11.92
N GLY A 365 -8.50 31.62 11.42
CA GLY A 365 -7.25 31.07 11.93
C GLY A 365 -7.05 29.60 11.73
N CYS A 366 -7.96 28.89 11.03
CA CYS A 366 -7.81 27.49 10.71
C CYS A 366 -6.80 27.28 9.58
N TYR A 367 -6.26 26.06 9.48
CA TYR A 367 -5.28 25.67 8.46
C TYR A 367 -5.92 24.77 7.42
N LEU A 368 -5.58 24.98 6.15
CA LEU A 368 -5.93 24.07 5.07
C LEU A 368 -5.39 22.67 5.40
N PHE A 369 -6.27 21.69 5.43
CA PHE A 369 -6.03 20.41 6.04
C PHE A 369 -6.65 19.29 5.20
N SER A 370 -6.00 18.14 5.17
CA SER A 370 -6.59 16.94 4.60
C SER A 370 -6.10 15.69 5.33
N HIS A 371 -6.98 14.72 5.47
CA HIS A 371 -6.70 13.42 6.07
C HIS A 371 -7.39 12.33 5.26
N LYS A 372 -7.07 11.06 5.52
CA LYS A 372 -7.52 9.93 4.70
C LYS A 372 -9.01 9.61 4.88
N ILE A 373 -9.87 10.55 4.56
CA ILE A 373 -11.32 10.33 4.45
C ILE A 373 -11.72 10.52 2.98
N ALA A 374 -12.28 9.48 2.39
CA ALA A 374 -12.80 9.52 1.04
C ALA A 374 -14.24 10.05 1.07
N LEU A 375 -14.53 10.96 0.17
CA LEU A 375 -15.91 11.42 -0.09
C LEU A 375 -16.72 10.27 -0.73
N PRO A 376 -18.03 10.20 -0.49
CA PRO A 376 -18.92 9.26 -1.15
C PRO A 376 -18.97 9.42 -2.66
N ASP A 377 -19.84 8.65 -3.33
CA ASP A 377 -19.98 8.64 -4.79
C ASP A 377 -20.25 10.03 -5.39
N TRP A 378 -20.93 10.92 -4.68
CA TRP A 378 -21.16 12.30 -5.12
C TRP A 378 -19.87 13.15 -5.16
N GLY A 379 -18.84 12.78 -4.40
CA GLY A 379 -17.49 13.36 -4.41
C GLY A 379 -16.47 12.48 -5.13
N PHE A 380 -16.92 11.52 -5.94
CA PHE A 380 -16.09 10.63 -6.76
C PHE A 380 -15.08 9.79 -5.98
N GLY A 381 -15.29 9.55 -4.69
CA GLY A 381 -14.34 8.87 -3.83
C GLY A 381 -13.02 9.65 -3.62
N GLN A 382 -12.99 10.92 -3.96
CA GLN A 382 -11.83 11.79 -3.76
C GLN A 382 -11.65 12.10 -2.27
N GLN A 383 -10.44 12.49 -1.87
CA GLN A 383 -10.14 12.74 -0.47
C GLN A 383 -10.67 14.11 -0.04
N GLU A 384 -11.27 14.18 1.14
CA GLU A 384 -11.84 15.41 1.72
C GLU A 384 -10.75 16.43 2.07
N VAL A 385 -11.02 17.72 1.78
CA VAL A 385 -10.22 18.87 2.21
C VAL A 385 -11.05 19.72 3.14
N THR A 386 -10.47 20.11 4.26
CA THR A 386 -11.12 20.91 5.31
C THR A 386 -10.22 22.04 5.78
N CYS A 387 -10.74 22.95 6.58
CA CYS A 387 -9.95 23.92 7.33
C CYS A 387 -10.04 23.61 8.83
N ASN A 388 -8.92 23.23 9.44
CA ASN A 388 -8.87 22.75 10.82
C ASN A 388 -8.20 23.74 11.75
N LYS A 389 -8.87 24.12 12.87
CA LYS A 389 -8.33 25.06 13.88
C LYS A 389 -7.21 24.42 14.72
N ASN A 390 -7.25 23.09 14.91
CA ASN A 390 -6.26 22.32 15.67
C ASN A 390 -5.64 21.21 14.80
N PRO A 391 -4.96 21.55 13.68
CA PRO A 391 -4.50 20.56 12.72
C PRO A 391 -3.33 19.76 13.27
N THR A 392 -3.32 18.47 12.98
CA THR A 392 -2.07 17.70 13.08
C THR A 392 -1.09 18.24 12.05
N ARG A 393 0.16 18.49 12.48
CA ARG A 393 1.18 19.08 11.61
C ARG A 393 1.35 18.37 10.27
N PRO A 394 1.47 17.03 10.19
CA PRO A 394 1.63 16.36 8.92
C PRO A 394 0.50 16.62 7.92
N ASN A 395 -0.74 16.65 8.37
CA ASN A 395 -1.92 16.76 7.52
C ASN A 395 -2.25 18.21 7.11
N SER A 396 -1.45 19.19 7.51
CA SER A 396 -1.54 20.59 7.10
C SER A 396 -0.34 21.07 6.27
N LEU A 397 0.51 20.14 5.82
CA LEU A 397 1.71 20.45 5.03
C LEU A 397 1.45 20.30 3.54
N TRP A 398 1.79 21.35 2.81
CA TRP A 398 1.61 21.45 1.36
C TRP A 398 2.92 21.89 0.70
N PHE A 399 3.03 21.67 -0.59
CA PHE A 399 4.10 22.26 -1.40
C PHE A 399 3.57 22.61 -2.79
N ILE A 400 4.19 23.59 -3.41
CA ILE A 400 3.91 23.95 -4.80
C ILE A 400 4.76 23.04 -5.67
N GLU A 401 4.10 22.25 -6.52
CA GLU A 401 4.79 21.31 -7.43
C GLU A 401 5.21 22.01 -8.71
N THR A 402 4.30 22.71 -9.36
CA THR A 402 4.59 23.47 -10.58
C THR A 402 4.25 24.94 -10.40
N SER A 403 5.00 25.80 -11.03
CA SER A 403 4.77 27.24 -11.09
C SER A 403 5.10 27.72 -12.49
N THR A 404 4.15 28.39 -13.13
CA THR A 404 4.33 29.06 -14.41
C THR A 404 3.91 30.53 -14.28
N HIS A 405 4.66 31.44 -14.89
CA HIS A 405 4.38 32.88 -14.82
C HIS A 405 4.88 33.54 -16.12
N ALA A 406 4.05 34.37 -16.72
CA ALA A 406 4.35 34.98 -18.02
C ALA A 406 5.70 35.70 -18.06
N LEU A 407 6.04 36.47 -17.02
CA LEU A 407 7.32 37.17 -16.93
C LEU A 407 8.51 36.26 -16.64
N LEU A 408 8.32 35.05 -16.11
CA LEU A 408 9.35 34.06 -15.87
C LEU A 408 9.59 33.20 -17.13
N GLU A 409 8.54 32.98 -17.93
CA GLU A 409 8.61 32.23 -19.19
C GLU A 409 9.26 33.01 -20.31
N ASP A 410 9.22 34.35 -20.24
CA ASP A 410 9.81 35.23 -21.25
C ASP A 410 11.34 35.26 -21.10
N ASN A 411 11.98 34.20 -21.59
CA ASN A 411 13.44 33.93 -21.57
C ASN A 411 14.25 34.92 -22.43
N GLY A 412 13.90 36.21 -22.41
CA GLY A 412 14.68 37.26 -23.11
C GLY A 412 14.48 37.29 -24.62
N MET A 413 13.40 36.70 -25.14
CA MET A 413 13.03 36.80 -26.55
C MET A 413 12.09 37.97 -26.87
N SER A 414 11.49 38.61 -25.87
CA SER A 414 10.66 39.79 -26.11
C SER A 414 11.57 41.00 -26.42
N PRO A 415 11.39 41.64 -27.58
CA PRO A 415 12.15 42.85 -27.93
C PRO A 415 11.71 43.99 -27.02
N GLY A 416 12.53 44.36 -26.04
CA GLY A 416 12.29 45.52 -25.17
C GLY A 416 12.59 45.31 -23.67
N LEU A 417 12.96 44.12 -23.22
CA LEU A 417 13.39 43.93 -21.84
C LEU A 417 14.83 44.43 -21.63
N PRO A 418 15.11 45.26 -20.58
CA PRO A 418 16.44 45.71 -20.25
C PRO A 418 17.42 44.57 -20.04
N ALA A 419 18.65 44.74 -20.52
CA ALA A 419 19.74 43.74 -20.43
C ALA A 419 20.07 43.31 -18.99
N GLU A 420 19.67 44.09 -17.99
CA GLU A 420 19.80 43.75 -16.57
C GLU A 420 18.90 42.57 -16.12
N ARG A 421 17.79 42.32 -16.78
CA ARG A 421 16.92 41.13 -16.49
C ARG A 421 17.53 39.81 -16.98
N LYS A 422 18.44 39.84 -17.98
CA LYS A 422 19.20 38.67 -18.44
C LYS A 422 20.17 38.12 -17.38
N LYS A 423 20.50 38.88 -16.35
CA LYS A 423 21.37 38.47 -15.24
C LYS A 423 20.65 37.93 -14.03
N ASN A 424 19.34 38.15 -13.89
CA ASN A 424 18.57 37.60 -12.78
C ASN A 424 18.17 36.17 -13.14
N HIS A 425 19.00 35.26 -12.72
CA HIS A 425 18.90 33.81 -12.85
C HIS A 425 17.48 33.27 -12.63
N ILE A 426 16.74 33.08 -13.70
CA ILE A 426 15.52 32.30 -13.70
C ILE A 426 15.96 30.85 -13.49
N HIS A 427 15.82 30.37 -12.25
CA HIS A 427 16.21 29.01 -11.92
C HIS A 427 15.06 28.06 -12.19
N LEU A 428 15.27 27.11 -13.10
CA LEU A 428 14.43 25.94 -13.19
C LEU A 428 14.84 24.94 -12.11
N VAL A 429 13.86 24.32 -11.49
CA VAL A 429 14.07 23.25 -10.52
C VAL A 429 13.38 21.98 -10.97
N ASN A 430 13.95 20.89 -10.57
CA ASN A 430 13.38 19.59 -10.80
C ASN A 430 13.55 18.74 -9.55
N TYR A 431 12.86 17.60 -9.53
CA TYR A 431 12.99 16.64 -8.44
C TYR A 431 14.40 16.05 -8.40
N LEU A 432 14.96 15.96 -7.19
CA LEU A 432 16.13 15.12 -6.95
C LEU A 432 15.72 13.66 -7.13
N ARG A 433 16.48 12.90 -7.92
CA ARG A 433 16.19 11.47 -8.13
C ARG A 433 16.39 10.71 -6.83
N PRO A 434 15.33 10.09 -6.27
CA PRO A 434 15.45 9.32 -5.05
C PRO A 434 16.31 8.07 -5.29
N SER A 435 17.10 7.71 -4.27
CA SER A 435 17.91 6.48 -4.28
C SER A 435 17.04 5.24 -4.36
N PHE A 436 17.63 4.08 -4.70
CA PHE A 436 16.94 2.80 -4.65
C PHE A 436 16.25 2.57 -3.31
N TRP A 437 16.94 2.84 -2.20
CA TRP A 437 16.38 2.65 -0.86
C TRP A 437 15.21 3.58 -0.55
N ALA A 438 15.25 4.82 -1.02
CA ALA A 438 14.15 5.75 -0.86
C ALA A 438 12.91 5.25 -1.62
N ARG A 439 13.08 4.86 -2.89
CA ARG A 439 12.00 4.29 -3.73
C ARG A 439 11.44 3.00 -3.15
N PHE A 440 12.33 2.11 -2.67
CA PHE A 440 11.92 0.86 -2.04
C PHE A 440 11.07 1.10 -0.78
N LYS A 441 11.54 1.99 0.13
CA LYS A 441 10.80 2.33 1.36
C LYS A 441 9.45 2.95 1.05
N GLU A 442 9.40 3.88 0.10
CA GLU A 442 8.16 4.53 -0.32
C GLU A 442 7.17 3.50 -0.86
N LEU A 443 7.61 2.61 -1.75
CA LEU A 443 6.76 1.56 -2.31
C LEU A 443 6.23 0.61 -1.21
N GLN A 444 7.06 0.23 -0.22
CA GLN A 444 6.60 -0.56 0.93
C GLN A 444 5.55 0.19 1.76
N ALA A 445 5.75 1.48 2.00
CA ALA A 445 4.80 2.32 2.74
C ALA A 445 3.46 2.41 2.01
N VAL A 446 3.48 2.70 0.70
CA VAL A 446 2.27 2.77 -0.15
C VAL A 446 1.54 1.42 -0.17
N MET A 447 2.27 0.31 -0.33
CA MET A 447 1.68 -1.04 -0.27
C MET A 447 1.01 -1.31 1.08
N TRP A 448 1.66 -0.92 2.19
CA TRP A 448 1.10 -1.09 3.53
C TRP A 448 -0.18 -0.26 3.72
N GLU A 449 -0.12 1.01 3.38
CA GLU A 449 -1.24 1.94 3.53
C GLU A 449 -2.44 1.54 2.67
N THR A 450 -2.19 1.13 1.42
CA THR A 450 -3.26 0.64 0.53
C THR A 450 -3.94 -0.60 1.11
N ASN A 451 -3.14 -1.57 1.61
CA ASN A 451 -3.72 -2.77 2.22
C ASN A 451 -4.46 -2.47 3.52
N ALA A 452 -3.94 -1.56 4.36
CA ALA A 452 -4.60 -1.15 5.60
C ALA A 452 -5.89 -0.38 5.36
N GLY A 453 -5.99 0.36 4.25
CA GLY A 453 -7.19 1.10 3.85
C GLY A 453 -8.34 0.22 3.35
N LEU A 454 -8.09 -1.06 3.04
CA LEU A 454 -9.13 -2.00 2.57
C LEU A 454 -9.94 -2.52 3.76
N THR A 455 -10.70 -1.65 4.41
CA THR A 455 -11.52 -2.00 5.60
C THR A 455 -12.97 -2.31 5.27
N GLU A 456 -13.48 -1.80 4.16
CA GLU A 456 -14.87 -2.00 3.74
C GLU A 456 -15.13 -3.43 3.30
N ARG A 457 -16.32 -3.91 3.66
CA ARG A 457 -16.77 -5.25 3.29
C ARG A 457 -17.25 -5.28 1.84
N HIS A 458 -16.68 -6.20 1.07
CA HIS A 458 -17.21 -6.47 -0.25
C HIS A 458 -18.39 -7.47 -0.15
N PRO A 459 -19.53 -7.25 -0.86
CA PRO A 459 -20.68 -8.15 -0.84
C PRO A 459 -20.36 -9.61 -1.18
N TYR A 460 -19.31 -9.82 -1.96
CA TYR A 460 -18.84 -11.13 -2.44
C TYR A 460 -17.63 -11.67 -1.68
N ASP A 461 -17.29 -11.13 -0.49
CA ASP A 461 -16.18 -11.62 0.31
C ASP A 461 -16.46 -13.00 0.91
N SER A 462 -15.40 -13.76 1.20
CA SER A 462 -15.46 -15.00 1.95
C SER A 462 -14.47 -14.93 3.10
N ARG A 463 -14.94 -15.26 4.31
CA ARG A 463 -14.13 -15.16 5.53
C ARG A 463 -13.57 -16.51 5.94
N PRO A 464 -12.40 -16.53 6.63
CA PRO A 464 -11.76 -17.76 7.10
C PRO A 464 -12.68 -18.66 7.94
N SER A 465 -13.59 -18.08 8.74
CA SER A 465 -14.56 -18.83 9.53
C SER A 465 -15.57 -19.64 8.70
N ALA A 466 -15.80 -19.26 7.45
CA ALA A 466 -16.69 -19.96 6.53
C ALA A 466 -15.98 -21.10 5.76
N TRP A 467 -14.65 -21.09 5.69
CA TRP A 467 -13.88 -22.01 4.84
C TRP A 467 -13.93 -23.46 5.31
N PRO A 468 -13.75 -23.79 6.61
CA PRO A 468 -13.76 -25.19 7.05
C PRO A 468 -15.04 -25.94 6.70
N THR A 469 -16.16 -25.26 6.62
CA THR A 469 -17.49 -25.81 6.33
C THR A 469 -18.03 -25.42 4.96
N LEU A 470 -17.25 -24.72 4.13
CA LEU A 470 -17.63 -24.22 2.79
C LEU A 470 -18.96 -23.45 2.78
N ARG A 471 -19.26 -22.68 3.82
CA ARG A 471 -20.52 -21.93 3.94
C ARG A 471 -20.65 -20.84 2.88
N ARG A 472 -19.52 -20.31 2.39
CA ARG A 472 -19.48 -19.22 1.41
C ARG A 472 -18.23 -19.31 0.55
N GLY A 473 -18.40 -19.24 -0.77
CA GLY A 473 -17.34 -19.08 -1.73
C GLY A 473 -17.14 -17.62 -2.15
N ILE A 474 -16.36 -17.38 -3.17
CA ILE A 474 -16.04 -16.05 -3.72
C ILE A 474 -16.62 -15.95 -5.12
N ASN A 475 -17.34 -14.87 -5.41
CA ASN A 475 -17.79 -14.58 -6.76
C ASN A 475 -16.76 -13.69 -7.47
N PHE A 476 -16.06 -14.23 -8.45
CA PHE A 476 -15.03 -13.52 -9.21
C PHE A 476 -15.60 -12.64 -10.32
N TRP A 477 -16.75 -13.01 -10.88
CA TRP A 477 -17.32 -12.29 -12.00
C TRP A 477 -18.80 -12.63 -12.16
N THR A 478 -19.60 -11.61 -12.44
CA THR A 478 -21.05 -11.73 -12.71
C THR A 478 -21.41 -10.85 -13.89
N LYS A 479 -22.06 -11.43 -14.91
CA LYS A 479 -22.63 -10.72 -16.06
C LYS A 479 -23.79 -11.52 -16.63
N ASP A 480 -24.90 -10.85 -16.93
CA ASP A 480 -26.07 -11.45 -17.61
C ASP A 480 -26.52 -12.79 -16.96
N HIS A 481 -26.72 -12.80 -15.64
CA HIS A 481 -27.07 -13.99 -14.82
C HIS A 481 -26.03 -15.13 -14.84
N ARG A 482 -24.86 -14.92 -15.46
CA ARG A 482 -23.73 -15.86 -15.43
C ARG A 482 -22.73 -15.40 -14.37
N GLN A 483 -22.13 -16.36 -13.69
CA GLN A 483 -21.13 -16.05 -12.67
C GLN A 483 -19.96 -17.04 -12.68
N ILE A 484 -18.79 -16.57 -12.31
CA ILE A 484 -17.63 -17.41 -11.97
C ILE A 484 -17.54 -17.43 -10.46
N TYR A 485 -17.94 -18.55 -9.88
CA TYR A 485 -18.00 -18.73 -8.43
C TYR A 485 -16.93 -19.70 -7.97
N LEU A 486 -16.01 -19.24 -7.11
CA LEU A 486 -14.98 -20.08 -6.50
C LEU A 486 -15.56 -20.72 -5.25
N ILE A 487 -15.67 -22.03 -5.26
CA ILE A 487 -15.94 -22.85 -4.07
C ILE A 487 -15.03 -24.09 -4.12
N GLY A 488 -14.50 -24.51 -2.98
CA GLY A 488 -13.71 -25.73 -2.88
C GLY A 488 -14.53 -26.98 -3.14
N ASN A 489 -13.85 -28.09 -3.43
CA ASN A 489 -14.50 -29.40 -3.52
C ASN A 489 -15.03 -29.80 -2.13
N PRO A 490 -16.38 -29.95 -1.95
CA PRO A 490 -16.96 -30.23 -0.64
C PRO A 490 -16.40 -31.48 0.01
N PHE A 491 -16.17 -32.55 -0.78
CA PHE A 491 -15.59 -33.79 -0.26
C PHE A 491 -14.19 -33.56 0.33
N VAL A 492 -13.31 -32.86 -0.43
CA VAL A 492 -11.93 -32.61 0.02
C VAL A 492 -11.91 -31.73 1.28
N TRP A 493 -12.68 -30.65 1.28
CA TRP A 493 -12.69 -29.68 2.39
C TRP A 493 -13.30 -30.26 3.66
N LEU A 494 -14.46 -30.90 3.57
CA LEU A 494 -15.13 -31.50 4.73
C LEU A 494 -14.34 -32.70 5.27
N ALA A 495 -13.80 -33.54 4.39
CA ALA A 495 -12.94 -34.66 4.80
C ALA A 495 -11.66 -34.15 5.48
N SER A 496 -11.03 -33.10 4.96
CA SER A 496 -9.84 -32.50 5.56
C SER A 496 -10.16 -31.89 6.94
N THR A 497 -11.23 -31.12 7.03
CA THR A 497 -11.67 -30.51 8.31
C THR A 497 -11.98 -31.58 9.35
N THR A 498 -12.73 -32.62 8.95
CA THR A 498 -13.05 -33.76 9.83
C THR A 498 -11.77 -34.50 10.26
N SER A 499 -10.84 -34.72 9.33
CA SER A 499 -9.56 -35.39 9.64
C SER A 499 -8.73 -34.61 10.67
N VAL A 500 -8.70 -33.27 10.58
CA VAL A 500 -8.03 -32.42 11.58
C VAL A 500 -8.69 -32.55 12.95
N MET A 501 -10.03 -32.50 13.01
CA MET A 501 -10.77 -32.65 14.27
C MET A 501 -10.57 -34.02 14.90
N VAL A 502 -10.65 -35.10 14.10
CA VAL A 502 -10.37 -36.47 14.53
C VAL A 502 -8.94 -36.60 15.05
N TYR A 503 -7.96 -36.00 14.35
CA TYR A 503 -6.57 -36.01 14.80
C TYR A 503 -6.40 -35.33 16.16
N ILE A 504 -6.97 -34.12 16.34
CA ILE A 504 -6.89 -33.39 17.61
C ILE A 504 -7.53 -34.21 18.74
N GLY A 505 -8.72 -34.78 18.51
CA GLY A 505 -9.40 -35.64 19.47
C GLY A 505 -8.60 -36.90 19.82
N ALA A 506 -8.04 -37.58 18.80
CA ALA A 506 -7.20 -38.76 19.01
C ALA A 506 -5.94 -38.42 19.81
N ARG A 507 -5.26 -37.28 19.51
CA ARG A 507 -4.09 -36.83 20.27
C ARG A 507 -4.44 -36.50 21.73
N ALA A 508 -5.57 -35.82 21.98
CA ALA A 508 -6.04 -35.55 23.32
C ALA A 508 -6.31 -36.86 24.10
N LEU A 509 -7.00 -37.81 23.48
CA LEU A 509 -7.25 -39.12 24.07
C LEU A 509 -5.97 -39.88 24.37
N LEU A 510 -5.00 -39.90 23.44
CA LEU A 510 -3.70 -40.54 23.65
C LEU A 510 -2.94 -39.92 24.80
N MET A 511 -2.93 -38.58 24.92
CA MET A 511 -2.31 -37.89 26.03
C MET A 511 -2.97 -38.24 27.38
N LEU A 512 -4.30 -38.31 27.40
CA LEU A 512 -5.02 -38.73 28.60
C LEU A 512 -4.73 -40.18 29.00
N ARG A 513 -4.70 -41.11 28.02
CA ARG A 513 -4.31 -42.51 28.25
C ARG A 513 -2.89 -42.65 28.77
N ALA A 514 -1.95 -41.91 28.17
CA ALA A 514 -0.56 -41.91 28.63
C ALA A 514 -0.42 -41.38 30.07
N LYS A 515 -1.18 -40.33 30.45
CA LYS A 515 -1.23 -39.85 31.83
C LYS A 515 -1.81 -40.86 32.81
N ARG A 516 -2.72 -41.75 32.37
CA ARG A 516 -3.27 -42.85 33.15
C ARG A 516 -2.43 -44.12 33.14
N GLY A 517 -1.18 -44.05 32.64
CA GLY A 517 -0.23 -45.17 32.66
C GLY A 517 -0.43 -46.23 31.57
N LYS A 518 -1.43 -46.06 30.68
CA LYS A 518 -1.66 -46.99 29.55
C LYS A 518 -0.75 -46.63 28.39
N ARG A 519 0.22 -47.51 28.10
CA ARG A 519 1.28 -47.25 27.06
C ARG A 519 1.11 -48.03 25.75
N ASP A 520 -0.06 -48.63 25.49
CA ASP A 520 -0.30 -49.62 24.46
C ASP A 520 -0.35 -49.06 23.02
N TRP A 521 0.13 -47.84 22.79
CA TRP A 521 -0.10 -47.14 21.52
C TRP A 521 1.18 -46.69 20.78
N ASN A 522 2.34 -47.26 21.09
CA ASN A 522 3.56 -46.93 20.36
C ASN A 522 3.49 -47.32 18.86
N ASP A 523 2.66 -48.30 18.50
CA ASP A 523 2.53 -48.77 17.09
C ASP A 523 1.49 -47.98 16.29
N CYS A 524 0.52 -47.35 16.93
CA CYS A 524 -0.49 -46.51 16.26
C CYS A 524 0.00 -45.08 15.95
N GLU A 525 1.09 -44.64 16.57
CA GLU A 525 1.65 -43.29 16.32
C GLU A 525 2.10 -43.10 14.86
N SER A 526 2.51 -44.18 14.20
CA SER A 526 2.87 -44.20 12.77
C SER A 526 1.67 -43.99 11.84
N ALA A 527 0.47 -44.41 12.26
CA ALA A 527 -0.75 -44.28 11.48
C ALA A 527 -1.44 -42.90 11.60
N ILE A 528 -1.15 -42.18 12.68
CA ILE A 528 -1.81 -40.89 13.00
C ILE A 528 -0.98 -39.68 12.53
N GLN A 529 0.16 -39.90 11.85
CA GLN A 529 1.04 -38.83 11.34
C GLN A 529 0.44 -38.04 10.17
N LEU A 530 -0.88 -37.87 10.11
CA LEU A 530 -1.55 -37.22 8.99
C LEU A 530 -1.57 -35.68 9.09
N CYS A 531 -1.23 -35.08 10.21
CA CYS A 531 -1.11 -33.62 10.33
C CYS A 531 0.36 -33.17 10.29
N PHE A 532 0.71 -32.58 9.17
CA PHE A 532 2.06 -32.19 8.77
C PHE A 532 2.80 -31.34 9.82
N LEU A 533 2.17 -30.31 10.36
CA LEU A 533 2.79 -29.37 11.31
C LEU A 533 3.05 -29.96 12.70
N LEU A 534 2.12 -30.71 13.21
CA LEU A 534 2.23 -31.30 14.56
C LEU A 534 3.17 -32.51 14.60
N SER A 535 3.29 -33.27 13.51
CA SER A 535 4.24 -34.38 13.44
C SER A 535 5.71 -33.96 13.39
N LEU A 536 6.02 -32.81 12.81
CA LEU A 536 7.38 -32.25 12.80
C LEU A 536 7.78 -31.74 14.20
N LEU A 537 6.86 -31.19 14.96
CA LEU A 537 7.08 -30.65 16.30
C LEU A 537 7.28 -31.76 17.35
N THR A 538 6.55 -32.88 17.24
CA THR A 538 6.56 -33.95 18.25
C THR A 538 7.64 -35.01 18.03
N ARG A 539 8.18 -35.18 16.82
CA ARG A 539 9.17 -36.20 16.49
C ARG A 539 10.60 -35.83 16.90
N SER A 540 10.89 -34.55 17.14
CA SER A 540 12.22 -34.09 17.60
C SER A 540 12.60 -34.68 18.97
N SER A 541 11.62 -35.08 19.79
CA SER A 541 11.83 -35.56 21.16
C SER A 541 12.15 -37.06 21.29
N ARG A 542 12.02 -37.89 20.24
CA ARG A 542 12.01 -39.36 20.40
C ARG A 542 13.14 -40.16 19.79
N SER A 543 14.11 -39.56 19.12
CA SER A 543 15.20 -40.35 18.50
C SER A 543 16.25 -40.89 19.49
N ASN A 544 16.18 -40.55 20.77
CA ASN A 544 17.15 -40.97 21.78
C ASN A 544 16.52 -41.61 23.04
N GLY A 545 15.43 -42.36 22.86
CA GLY A 545 14.66 -42.96 23.96
C GLY A 545 15.27 -44.15 24.66
N GLY A 546 16.61 -44.36 24.66
CA GLY A 546 17.23 -45.51 25.32
C GLY A 546 17.79 -45.25 26.74
N VAL A 547 17.99 -44.02 27.18
CA VAL A 547 18.75 -43.78 28.45
C VAL A 547 18.18 -42.72 29.39
N LEU A 548 17.14 -41.97 29.05
CA LEU A 548 16.58 -40.96 29.97
C LEU A 548 15.24 -41.40 30.60
N ARG A 549 15.30 -42.47 31.39
CA ARG A 549 14.20 -42.90 32.27
C ARG A 549 14.28 -42.23 33.65
N ARG A 550 14.57 -40.97 33.79
CA ARG A 550 14.27 -40.21 35.03
C ARG A 550 14.58 -38.73 34.82
N HIS A 551 13.60 -37.91 35.13
CA HIS A 551 13.59 -36.46 35.32
C HIS A 551 13.32 -35.58 34.09
N GLY A 552 12.22 -34.82 34.18
CA GLY A 552 11.96 -33.64 33.37
C GLY A 552 10.61 -33.64 32.67
N ARG A 553 9.52 -33.51 33.40
CA ARG A 553 8.23 -33.10 32.86
C ARG A 553 8.30 -31.59 32.54
N LEU A 554 8.29 -31.22 31.27
CA LEU A 554 8.01 -29.83 30.84
C LEU A 554 6.53 -29.71 30.47
N PRO A 555 5.80 -28.71 30.98
CA PRO A 555 4.39 -28.52 30.67
C PRO A 555 4.22 -27.89 29.29
N LEU A 556 3.63 -28.64 28.37
CA LEU A 556 3.20 -28.19 27.04
C LEU A 556 1.87 -27.40 27.10
N HIS A 557 1.72 -26.47 28.03
CA HIS A 557 0.46 -25.76 28.23
C HIS A 557 0.28 -24.47 27.43
N GLY A 558 1.26 -24.05 26.60
CA GLY A 558 1.21 -22.74 25.93
C GLY A 558 0.98 -22.73 24.41
N LEU A 559 1.18 -23.84 23.71
CA LEU A 559 1.22 -23.83 22.23
C LEU A 559 -0.10 -24.16 21.53
N GLY A 560 -1.07 -24.72 22.25
CA GLY A 560 -2.37 -25.07 21.67
C GLY A 560 -3.36 -23.91 21.51
N ALA A 561 -3.15 -22.82 22.24
CA ALA A 561 -4.07 -21.68 22.22
C ALA A 561 -3.72 -20.59 21.18
N ALA A 562 -2.49 -20.56 20.68
CA ALA A 562 -2.03 -19.52 19.76
C ALA A 562 -2.36 -19.79 18.28
N LEU A 563 -2.54 -21.03 17.87
CA LEU A 563 -2.84 -21.34 16.46
C LEU A 563 -4.23 -20.91 15.99
N PRO A 564 -5.32 -21.05 16.80
CA PRO A 564 -6.63 -20.59 16.37
C PRO A 564 -6.75 -19.07 16.27
N SER A 565 -6.06 -18.31 17.14
CA SER A 565 -6.07 -16.85 17.10
C SER A 565 -5.27 -16.27 15.94
N LEU A 566 -4.13 -16.88 15.56
CA LEU A 566 -3.34 -16.47 14.40
C LEU A 566 -4.06 -16.69 13.06
N LEU A 567 -4.97 -17.67 12.98
CA LEU A 567 -5.80 -17.91 11.80
C LEU A 567 -7.08 -17.05 11.78
N ALA A 568 -7.52 -16.56 12.94
CA ALA A 568 -8.73 -15.73 13.05
C ALA A 568 -8.49 -14.25 12.67
N ASP A 569 -7.28 -13.74 12.91
CA ASP A 569 -6.90 -12.35 12.67
C ASP A 569 -6.17 -12.13 11.33
N ALA A 570 -6.16 -13.09 10.43
CA ALA A 570 -5.68 -12.87 9.08
C ALA A 570 -6.58 -11.80 8.42
N PRO A 571 -6.05 -10.61 8.09
CA PRO A 571 -6.84 -9.61 7.38
C PRO A 571 -7.39 -10.25 6.12
N ALA A 572 -8.59 -9.87 5.73
CA ALA A 572 -9.33 -10.38 4.57
C ALA A 572 -8.64 -9.99 3.23
N ALA A 573 -7.35 -10.28 3.11
CA ALA A 573 -6.49 -9.97 1.97
C ALA A 573 -6.69 -10.91 0.77
N LEU A 574 -7.78 -11.68 0.76
CA LEU A 574 -8.29 -12.38 -0.43
C LEU A 574 -9.42 -11.56 -1.08
N HIS A 575 -9.21 -10.26 -1.22
CA HIS A 575 -10.03 -9.52 -2.16
C HIS A 575 -9.56 -9.85 -3.58
N PRO A 576 -10.47 -10.18 -4.48
CA PRO A 576 -10.18 -10.14 -5.90
C PRO A 576 -9.66 -8.73 -6.23
N PRO A 577 -8.77 -8.59 -7.21
CA PRO A 577 -8.36 -7.27 -7.70
C PRO A 577 -9.63 -6.49 -8.01
N LEU A 578 -9.63 -5.21 -7.69
CA LEU A 578 -10.68 -4.25 -8.04
C LEU A 578 -11.28 -4.63 -9.38
N PRO A 579 -12.59 -4.73 -9.51
CA PRO A 579 -13.19 -5.01 -10.80
C PRO A 579 -12.63 -3.99 -11.78
N ALA A 580 -12.18 -4.48 -12.93
CA ALA A 580 -11.71 -3.69 -14.05
C ALA A 580 -12.87 -2.81 -14.58
N ARG A 581 -13.28 -1.81 -13.80
CA ARG A 581 -14.22 -0.75 -14.23
C ARG A 581 -13.57 0.21 -15.23
N ALA A 582 -12.25 0.15 -15.38
CA ALA A 582 -11.50 1.01 -16.30
C ALA A 582 -11.42 0.50 -17.74
N LEU A 583 -12.05 -0.61 -18.12
CA LEU A 583 -12.03 -1.12 -19.50
C LEU A 583 -13.44 -1.38 -20.08
N LEU A 584 -14.40 -0.53 -19.75
CA LEU A 584 -15.55 -0.36 -20.61
C LEU A 584 -15.26 0.79 -21.58
N PHE A 585 -14.65 0.43 -22.70
CA PHE A 585 -14.70 1.20 -23.93
C PHE A 585 -16.12 1.70 -24.15
N HIS A 586 -16.29 3.00 -24.09
CA HIS A 586 -17.45 3.68 -24.64
C HIS A 586 -17.45 3.48 -26.17
N PRO A 587 -18.49 2.93 -26.79
CA PRO A 587 -18.53 2.72 -28.25
C PRO A 587 -19.00 3.97 -29.01
N HIS A 588 -18.55 5.18 -28.67
CA HIS A 588 -18.94 6.41 -29.38
C HIS A 588 -17.75 7.33 -29.70
N ALA A 589 -16.76 6.78 -30.41
CA ALA A 589 -15.75 7.60 -31.11
C ALA A 589 -15.36 6.95 -32.44
N ARG A 590 -16.34 6.58 -33.25
CA ARG A 590 -16.15 6.44 -34.69
C ARG A 590 -17.19 7.33 -35.40
N ARG A 591 -16.77 8.57 -35.64
CA ARG A 591 -17.12 9.42 -36.80
C ARG A 591 -16.41 10.77 -36.62
N ARG A 592 -15.32 10.91 -37.33
CA ARG A 592 -14.92 11.94 -38.30
C ARG A 592 -13.39 12.02 -38.35
N LEU A 593 -12.95 11.70 -39.54
CA LEU A 593 -11.65 11.93 -40.21
C LEU A 593 -10.51 11.05 -39.72
#